data_a2946934b29fd7beeb53a8f45b3d0b25
#
_entry.id   a2946934b29fd7beeb53a8f45b3d0b25
#
_cell.length_a   1.000
_cell.length_b   1.000
_cell.length_c   1.000
_cell.angle_alpha   90.00
_cell.angle_beta   90.00
_cell.angle_gamma   90.00
#
_symmetry.space_group_name_H-M   'P 1'
#
loop_
_entity.id
_entity.type
_entity.pdbx_description
1 polymer ?
#
loop_
_entity_poly.entity_id
_entity_poly.type
_entity_poly.pdbx_seq_one_letter_code
_entity_poly.pdbx_strand_id
1 'polypeptide(L)'
;MLVFLDRQHTGQINRLNHTGASRDLDGDGRIAVEEMEAFFTPYYLLSCEIRLRELGYHTIPISDGSYAERHQRCNEYQSKYGKECIYIAAHLNAGSAGGKGYGSMFYDHRSSRGRELAKKICSQLEAVIPELENDCRAIACSSDNWTKNAYYTIKGVQAFAICAEPAFIDSRYHKPLFNPAGMRRIGETIANGIHAFIEGY
;
A
#
# COMPACT_ATOMS: atom_id res chain seq x y z
N MET A 1 18.89 3.32 3.46
CA MET A 1 17.90 2.98 2.40
C MET A 1 16.90 4.11 2.30
N LEU A 2 16.33 4.37 1.12
CA LEU A 2 15.32 5.37 0.87
C LEU A 2 13.99 4.69 0.59
N VAL A 3 12.87 5.23 1.13
CA VAL A 3 11.54 4.68 0.92
C VAL A 3 10.67 5.71 0.20
N PHE A 4 10.18 5.38 -0.98
CA PHE A 4 9.17 6.12 -1.71
C PHE A 4 7.78 5.65 -1.28
N LEU A 5 6.95 6.60 -0.90
CA LEU A 5 5.58 6.37 -0.46
C LEU A 5 4.64 7.00 -1.49
N ASP A 6 4.13 6.18 -2.39
CA ASP A 6 3.27 6.63 -3.47
C ASP A 6 1.81 6.55 -3.07
N ARG A 7 1.21 7.71 -2.83
CA ARG A 7 -0.21 7.86 -2.64
C ARG A 7 -0.91 7.70 -4.00
N GLN A 8 -1.49 6.54 -4.23
CA GLN A 8 -2.39 6.30 -5.36
C GLN A 8 -3.72 7.04 -5.14
N HIS A 9 -4.55 7.20 -6.16
CA HIS A 9 -5.86 7.86 -6.06
C HIS A 9 -5.84 9.25 -5.39
N THR A 10 -4.78 10.02 -5.61
CA THR A 10 -4.65 11.37 -5.03
C THR A 10 -5.57 12.39 -5.63
N GLY A 11 -6.68 11.93 -6.15
CA GLY A 11 -7.66 12.84 -6.67
C GLY A 11 -7.01 13.99 -7.44
N GLN A 12 -6.77 13.85 -8.72
CA GLN A 12 -7.04 15.03 -9.53
C GLN A 12 -8.52 15.29 -9.27
N ILE A 13 -8.80 16.22 -8.37
CA ILE A 13 -10.12 16.59 -7.86
C ILE A 13 -11.14 16.81 -8.98
N ASN A 14 -10.70 17.01 -10.20
CA ASN A 14 -11.48 17.22 -11.41
C ASN A 14 -11.74 15.97 -12.27
N ARG A 15 -11.28 14.78 -11.85
CA ARG A 15 -11.62 13.52 -12.51
C ARG A 15 -12.25 12.59 -11.50
N LEU A 16 -13.58 12.54 -11.49
CA LEU A 16 -14.43 11.69 -10.66
C LEU A 16 -14.05 10.19 -10.63
N ASN A 17 -13.11 9.75 -11.46
CA ASN A 17 -12.70 8.37 -11.63
C ASN A 17 -11.43 7.96 -10.88
N HIS A 18 -10.91 8.78 -9.97
CA HIS A 18 -9.66 8.50 -9.25
C HIS A 18 -9.81 8.41 -7.72
N THR A 19 -11.02 8.13 -7.24
CA THR A 19 -11.28 7.94 -5.81
C THR A 19 -10.90 6.54 -5.31
N GLY A 20 -10.60 5.62 -6.23
CA GLY A 20 -10.35 4.22 -5.89
C GLY A 20 -11.61 3.46 -5.52
N ALA A 21 -11.46 2.39 -4.75
CA ALA A 21 -12.56 1.62 -4.22
C ALA A 21 -13.38 2.44 -3.21
N SER A 22 -14.65 2.10 -3.07
CA SER A 22 -15.56 2.79 -2.14
C SER A 22 -16.65 1.85 -1.63
N ARG A 23 -17.21 2.17 -0.49
CA ARG A 23 -18.33 1.45 0.08
C ARG A 23 -19.14 2.37 1.02
N ASP A 24 -20.45 2.17 1.04
CA ASP A 24 -21.32 2.68 2.08
C ASP A 24 -20.99 1.98 3.42
N LEU A 25 -20.24 2.65 4.28
CA LEU A 25 -19.76 2.13 5.55
C LEU A 25 -20.74 2.36 6.71
N ASP A 26 -21.58 3.39 6.61
CA ASP A 26 -22.55 3.73 7.65
C ASP A 26 -23.96 3.19 7.37
N GLY A 27 -24.25 2.79 6.13
CA GLY A 27 -25.49 2.15 5.72
C GLY A 27 -26.60 3.14 5.38
N ASP A 28 -26.27 4.39 5.07
CA ASP A 28 -27.26 5.44 4.73
C ASP A 28 -27.72 5.39 3.25
N GLY A 29 -27.14 4.47 2.46
CA GLY A 29 -27.45 4.26 1.05
C GLY A 29 -26.70 5.22 0.10
N ARG A 30 -25.71 5.95 0.59
CA ARG A 30 -24.85 6.87 -0.18
C ARG A 30 -23.39 6.52 0.04
N ILE A 31 -22.53 7.03 -0.82
CA ILE A 31 -21.06 6.92 -0.64
C ILE A 31 -20.53 8.32 -0.39
N ALA A 32 -20.12 8.57 0.83
CA ALA A 32 -19.47 9.80 1.23
C ALA A 32 -17.96 9.79 0.84
N VAL A 33 -17.30 10.94 0.89
CA VAL A 33 -15.86 11.04 0.62
C VAL A 33 -15.06 10.20 1.62
N GLU A 34 -15.51 10.16 2.86
CA GLU A 34 -14.94 9.41 3.98
C GLU A 34 -15.06 7.89 3.83
N GLU A 35 -15.73 7.42 2.78
CA GLU A 35 -15.96 6.01 2.47
C GLU A 35 -15.21 5.55 1.22
N MET A 36 -14.25 6.37 0.77
CA MET A 36 -13.45 6.13 -0.42
C MET A 36 -12.00 5.78 -0.06
N GLU A 37 -11.40 4.93 -0.86
CA GLU A 37 -9.98 4.55 -0.76
C GLU A 37 -9.07 5.79 -0.70
N ALA A 38 -9.35 6.80 -1.54
CA ALA A 38 -8.60 8.05 -1.59
C ALA A 38 -8.62 8.83 -0.27
N PHE A 39 -9.59 8.60 0.60
CA PHE A 39 -9.65 9.18 1.93
C PHE A 39 -8.75 8.44 2.92
N PHE A 40 -8.76 7.11 2.89
CA PHE A 40 -8.05 6.30 3.88
C PHE A 40 -6.56 6.11 3.60
N THR A 41 -6.17 5.99 2.34
CA THR A 41 -4.76 5.75 1.97
C THR A 41 -3.79 6.80 2.50
N PRO A 42 -4.12 8.12 2.56
CA PRO A 42 -3.25 9.12 3.14
C PRO A 42 -2.94 8.87 4.62
N TYR A 43 -3.93 8.39 5.39
CA TYR A 43 -3.75 8.18 6.83
C TYR A 43 -2.72 7.10 7.12
N TYR A 44 -2.82 5.96 6.45
CA TYR A 44 -1.85 4.91 6.68
C TYR A 44 -0.47 5.23 6.07
N LEU A 45 -0.41 5.92 4.92
CA LEU A 45 0.87 6.35 4.36
C LEU A 45 1.58 7.39 5.23
N LEU A 46 0.86 8.39 5.73
CA LEU A 46 1.43 9.39 6.63
C LEU A 46 1.98 8.72 7.91
N SER A 47 1.24 7.78 8.47
CA SER A 47 1.67 7.06 9.67
C SER A 47 2.88 6.16 9.38
N CYS A 48 2.92 5.53 8.21
CA CYS A 48 4.08 4.78 7.74
C CYS A 48 5.30 5.71 7.59
N GLU A 49 5.12 6.88 6.99
CA GLU A 49 6.18 7.89 6.83
C GLU A 49 6.75 8.34 8.18
N ILE A 50 5.88 8.74 9.10
CA ILE A 50 6.29 9.17 10.44
C ILE A 50 7.11 8.06 11.12
N ARG A 51 6.58 6.83 11.12
CA ARG A 51 7.26 5.70 11.77
C ARG A 51 8.59 5.36 11.11
N LEU A 52 8.70 5.40 9.78
CA LEU A 52 9.98 5.19 9.08
C LEU A 52 11.01 6.27 9.44
N ARG A 53 10.60 7.53 9.57
CA ARG A 53 11.48 8.62 10.00
C ARG A 53 11.96 8.46 11.45
N GLU A 54 11.09 8.03 12.35
CA GLU A 54 11.45 7.67 13.72
C GLU A 54 12.51 6.55 13.77
N LEU A 55 12.42 5.59 12.83
CA LEU A 55 13.40 4.51 12.66
C LEU A 55 14.68 4.94 11.93
N GLY A 56 14.80 6.23 11.57
CA GLY A 56 15.99 6.79 10.93
C GLY A 56 16.06 6.66 9.42
N TYR A 57 14.97 6.28 8.74
CA TYR A 57 14.93 6.17 7.28
C TYR A 57 14.55 7.48 6.61
N HIS A 58 15.09 7.69 5.42
CA HIS A 58 14.65 8.80 4.55
C HIS A 58 13.42 8.37 3.76
N THR A 59 12.42 9.24 3.71
CA THR A 59 11.17 9.02 2.99
C THR A 59 10.92 10.11 1.95
N ILE A 60 10.36 9.72 0.80
CA ILE A 60 9.89 10.65 -0.23
C ILE A 60 8.43 10.32 -0.53
N PRO A 61 7.48 11.16 -0.08
CA PRO A 61 6.09 11.02 -0.48
C PRO A 61 5.93 11.43 -1.95
N ILE A 62 5.18 10.64 -2.70
CA ILE A 62 4.77 10.94 -4.08
C ILE A 62 3.25 10.99 -4.12
N SER A 63 2.70 12.06 -4.70
CA SER A 63 1.26 12.25 -4.76
C SER A 63 0.73 12.77 -6.08
N ASP A 64 1.59 13.08 -7.04
CA ASP A 64 1.25 13.72 -8.31
C ASP A 64 1.90 13.04 -9.51
N GLY A 65 1.32 13.25 -10.68
CA GLY A 65 1.76 12.67 -11.94
C GLY A 65 1.14 11.30 -12.25
N SER A 66 1.35 10.84 -13.47
CA SER A 66 1.02 9.49 -13.92
C SER A 66 1.92 8.43 -13.29
N TYR A 67 1.55 7.16 -13.38
CA TYR A 67 2.41 6.05 -12.91
C TYR A 67 3.81 6.11 -13.53
N ALA A 68 3.90 6.40 -14.84
CA ALA A 68 5.18 6.50 -15.51
C ALA A 68 6.07 7.59 -14.93
N GLU A 69 5.53 8.79 -14.67
CA GLU A 69 6.27 9.91 -14.07
C GLU A 69 6.69 9.59 -12.63
N ARG A 70 5.85 8.95 -11.85
CA ARG A 70 6.16 8.53 -10.47
C ARG A 70 7.27 7.48 -10.43
N HIS A 71 7.19 6.48 -11.32
CA HIS A 71 8.22 5.45 -11.47
C HIS A 71 9.54 6.06 -11.94
N GLN A 72 9.49 6.98 -12.91
CA GLN A 72 10.66 7.68 -13.41
C GLN A 72 11.38 8.45 -12.31
N ARG A 73 10.67 9.22 -11.46
CA ARG A 73 11.27 9.94 -10.32
C ARG A 73 12.00 8.99 -9.36
N CYS A 74 11.41 7.84 -9.04
CA CYS A 74 12.05 6.83 -8.21
C CYS A 74 13.32 6.28 -8.86
N ASN A 75 13.26 5.94 -10.15
CA ASN A 75 14.38 5.38 -10.89
C ASN A 75 15.53 6.39 -11.08
N GLU A 76 15.21 7.66 -11.37
CA GLU A 76 16.19 8.75 -11.48
C GLU A 76 16.93 8.97 -10.16
N TYR A 77 16.20 8.94 -9.05
CA TYR A 77 16.80 9.07 -7.73
C TYR A 77 17.74 7.90 -7.42
N GLN A 78 17.30 6.66 -7.69
CA GLN A 78 18.13 5.48 -7.51
C GLN A 78 19.39 5.53 -8.37
N SER A 79 19.25 5.91 -9.64
CA SER A 79 20.38 6.06 -10.57
C SER A 79 21.38 7.14 -10.11
N LYS A 80 20.86 8.28 -9.66
CA LYS A 80 21.67 9.42 -9.21
C LYS A 80 22.49 9.14 -7.96
N TYR A 81 21.92 8.41 -7.01
CA TYR A 81 22.56 8.21 -5.71
C TYR A 81 23.12 6.81 -5.51
N GLY A 82 22.94 5.90 -6.47
CA GLY A 82 23.47 4.53 -6.42
C GLY A 82 22.98 3.73 -5.21
N LYS A 83 21.81 4.11 -4.63
CA LYS A 83 21.29 3.50 -3.41
C LYS A 83 20.06 2.67 -3.73
N GLU A 84 20.00 1.50 -3.13
CA GLU A 84 18.77 0.70 -3.18
C GLU A 84 17.61 1.44 -2.50
N CYS A 85 16.46 1.34 -3.13
CA CYS A 85 15.25 2.01 -2.72
C CYS A 85 14.11 1.01 -2.52
N ILE A 86 13.16 1.38 -1.69
CA ILE A 86 11.87 0.70 -1.54
C ILE A 86 10.78 1.63 -2.11
N TYR A 87 9.79 1.06 -2.78
CA TYR A 87 8.65 1.78 -3.32
C TYR A 87 7.36 1.11 -2.87
N ILE A 88 6.50 1.87 -2.21
CA ILE A 88 5.21 1.42 -1.71
C ILE A 88 4.10 2.18 -2.43
N ALA A 89 3.37 1.52 -3.30
CA ALA A 89 2.14 2.03 -3.90
C ALA A 89 0.96 1.71 -2.98
N ALA A 90 0.28 2.74 -2.50
CA ALA A 90 -0.77 2.61 -1.48
C ALA A 90 -2.15 2.48 -2.09
N HIS A 91 -2.82 1.39 -1.78
CA HIS A 91 -4.19 1.06 -2.18
C HIS A 91 -5.01 0.48 -1.04
N LEU A 92 -6.31 0.30 -1.28
CA LEU A 92 -7.20 -0.59 -0.55
C LEU A 92 -7.85 -1.57 -1.52
N ASN A 93 -8.04 -2.79 -1.09
CA ASN A 93 -8.66 -3.82 -1.90
C ASN A 93 -10.19 -3.69 -1.87
N ALA A 94 -10.85 -4.29 -2.87
CA ALA A 94 -12.31 -4.40 -2.95
C ALA A 94 -12.69 -5.72 -3.63
N GLY A 95 -13.98 -6.10 -3.53
CA GLY A 95 -14.51 -7.32 -4.15
C GLY A 95 -14.59 -8.50 -3.17
N SER A 96 -14.57 -8.23 -1.85
CA SER A 96 -14.84 -9.27 -0.84
C SER A 96 -16.32 -9.68 -0.80
N ALA A 97 -17.19 -8.94 -1.47
CA ALA A 97 -18.65 -9.10 -1.41
C ALA A 97 -19.20 -9.15 0.04
N GLY A 98 -18.57 -8.38 0.94
CA GLY A 98 -18.91 -8.38 2.38
C GLY A 98 -18.33 -9.58 3.16
N GLY A 99 -17.54 -10.44 2.52
CA GLY A 99 -16.85 -11.56 3.15
C GLY A 99 -15.66 -11.13 4.01
N LYS A 100 -14.87 -12.11 4.47
CA LYS A 100 -13.76 -11.85 5.39
C LYS A 100 -12.71 -10.92 4.79
N GLY A 101 -12.39 -11.08 3.51
CA GLY A 101 -11.25 -10.37 2.90
C GLY A 101 -9.91 -10.85 3.48
N TYR A 102 -8.82 -10.25 3.03
CA TYR A 102 -7.45 -10.50 3.51
C TYR A 102 -6.57 -9.28 3.21
N GLY A 103 -5.45 -9.12 3.89
CA GLY A 103 -4.43 -8.16 3.50
C GLY A 103 -3.63 -8.68 2.32
N SER A 104 -3.25 -7.80 1.37
CA SER A 104 -2.47 -8.16 0.19
C SER A 104 -1.27 -7.25 0.03
N MET A 105 -0.09 -7.88 -0.12
CA MET A 105 1.14 -7.20 -0.52
C MET A 105 1.59 -7.78 -1.86
N PHE A 106 1.25 -7.08 -2.94
CA PHE A 106 1.61 -7.51 -4.29
C PHE A 106 3.04 -7.11 -4.63
N TYR A 107 3.79 -8.03 -5.22
CA TYR A 107 5.16 -7.83 -5.69
C TYR A 107 5.33 -8.35 -7.12
N ASP A 108 6.25 -7.77 -7.90
CA ASP A 108 6.59 -8.28 -9.24
C ASP A 108 7.07 -9.73 -9.14
N HIS A 109 6.42 -10.65 -9.86
CA HIS A 109 6.70 -12.09 -9.85
C HIS A 109 8.17 -12.45 -10.11
N ARG A 110 8.93 -11.54 -10.74
CA ARG A 110 10.36 -11.70 -11.03
C ARG A 110 11.27 -11.23 -9.88
N SER A 111 10.72 -10.52 -8.90
CA SER A 111 11.48 -9.90 -7.82
C SER A 111 11.52 -10.79 -6.57
N SER A 112 12.64 -11.49 -6.34
CA SER A 112 12.85 -12.22 -5.09
C SER A 112 12.86 -11.31 -3.86
N ARG A 113 13.46 -10.12 -3.98
CA ARG A 113 13.52 -9.11 -2.92
C ARG A 113 12.15 -8.46 -2.65
N GLY A 114 11.37 -8.19 -3.71
CA GLY A 114 9.98 -7.76 -3.54
C GLY A 114 9.14 -8.80 -2.80
N ARG A 115 9.35 -10.10 -3.10
CA ARG A 115 8.71 -11.19 -2.38
C ARG A 115 9.06 -11.22 -0.89
N GLU A 116 10.34 -11.01 -0.56
CA GLU A 116 10.82 -11.00 0.81
C GLU A 116 10.24 -9.81 1.59
N LEU A 117 10.29 -8.61 1.01
CA LEU A 117 9.67 -7.41 1.56
C LEU A 117 8.17 -7.61 1.82
N ALA A 118 7.43 -8.14 0.84
CA ALA A 118 6.01 -8.43 0.97
C ALA A 118 5.73 -9.38 2.16
N LYS A 119 6.52 -10.44 2.30
CA LYS A 119 6.39 -11.40 3.40
C LYS A 119 6.66 -10.76 4.76
N LYS A 120 7.69 -9.90 4.88
CA LYS A 120 7.99 -9.20 6.13
C LYS A 120 6.87 -8.26 6.54
N ILE A 121 6.29 -7.52 5.59
CA ILE A 121 5.14 -6.65 5.85
C ILE A 121 3.93 -7.49 6.29
N CYS A 122 3.59 -8.56 5.56
CA CYS A 122 2.48 -9.44 5.91
C CYS A 122 2.63 -10.02 7.33
N SER A 123 3.80 -10.55 7.66
CA SER A 123 4.05 -11.11 9.00
C SER A 123 3.83 -10.11 10.12
N GLN A 124 4.19 -8.83 9.91
CA GLN A 124 3.94 -7.78 10.90
C GLN A 124 2.45 -7.44 10.99
N LEU A 125 1.75 -7.35 9.85
CA LEU A 125 0.31 -7.07 9.83
C LEU A 125 -0.47 -8.17 10.55
N GLU A 126 -0.17 -9.44 10.30
CA GLU A 126 -0.80 -10.58 10.98
C GLU A 126 -0.55 -10.60 12.48
N ALA A 127 0.66 -10.21 12.90
CA ALA A 127 1.03 -10.19 14.32
C ALA A 127 0.38 -9.05 15.13
N VAL A 128 0.06 -7.92 14.47
CA VAL A 128 -0.34 -6.68 15.16
C VAL A 128 -1.81 -6.31 14.92
N ILE A 129 -2.38 -6.68 13.78
CA ILE A 129 -3.73 -6.31 13.36
C ILE A 129 -4.67 -7.52 13.52
N PRO A 130 -5.50 -7.60 14.57
CA PRO A 130 -6.36 -8.77 14.81
C PRO A 130 -7.31 -9.09 13.65
N GLU A 131 -7.77 -8.06 12.93
CA GLU A 131 -8.62 -8.20 11.76
C GLU A 131 -7.93 -8.90 10.57
N LEU A 132 -6.59 -8.99 10.62
CA LEU A 132 -5.74 -9.61 9.60
C LEU A 132 -5.01 -10.85 10.12
N GLU A 133 -5.32 -11.33 11.31
CA GLU A 133 -4.67 -12.49 11.92
C GLU A 133 -4.74 -13.72 11.01
N ASN A 134 -3.56 -14.25 10.63
CA ASN A 134 -3.38 -15.37 9.70
C ASN A 134 -3.96 -15.13 8.30
N ASP A 135 -4.17 -13.89 7.89
CA ASP A 135 -4.81 -13.57 6.62
C ASP A 135 -4.21 -12.35 5.92
N CYS A 136 -2.89 -12.28 5.88
CA CYS A 136 -2.18 -11.34 5.01
C CYS A 136 -1.32 -12.14 4.01
N ARG A 137 -1.37 -11.78 2.72
CA ARG A 137 -0.81 -12.56 1.63
C ARG A 137 0.21 -11.78 0.83
N ALA A 138 1.42 -12.33 0.72
CA ALA A 138 2.40 -11.89 -0.24
C ALA A 138 2.07 -12.51 -1.62
N ILE A 139 1.60 -11.71 -2.57
CA ILE A 139 1.05 -12.18 -3.84
C ILE A 139 1.94 -11.73 -5.00
N ALA A 140 2.41 -12.69 -5.79
CA ALA A 140 3.12 -12.39 -7.04
C ALA A 140 2.14 -11.82 -8.08
N CYS A 141 2.47 -10.67 -8.65
CA CYS A 141 1.66 -10.04 -9.69
C CYS A 141 2.36 -10.02 -11.04
N SER A 142 1.55 -10.11 -12.11
CA SER A 142 2.00 -10.08 -13.50
C SER A 142 0.94 -9.45 -14.41
N SER A 143 1.30 -9.20 -15.68
CA SER A 143 0.38 -8.67 -16.70
C SER A 143 -0.73 -9.64 -17.11
N ASP A 144 -0.57 -10.94 -16.83
CA ASP A 144 -1.27 -12.02 -17.55
C ASP A 144 -2.43 -12.61 -16.73
N ASN A 145 -2.70 -12.07 -15.54
CA ASN A 145 -3.72 -12.61 -14.64
C ASN A 145 -4.52 -11.51 -13.93
N TRP A 146 -5.36 -11.91 -12.98
CA TRP A 146 -6.21 -11.01 -12.21
C TRP A 146 -5.44 -9.93 -11.41
N THR A 147 -4.15 -10.13 -11.15
CA THR A 147 -3.29 -9.18 -10.44
C THR A 147 -2.70 -8.08 -11.32
N LYS A 148 -3.08 -8.01 -12.61
CA LYS A 148 -2.52 -7.07 -13.59
C LYS A 148 -2.60 -5.60 -13.13
N ASN A 149 -3.65 -5.21 -12.44
CA ASN A 149 -3.80 -3.83 -11.98
C ASN A 149 -2.72 -3.49 -10.94
N ALA A 150 -2.53 -4.33 -9.93
CA ALA A 150 -1.45 -4.19 -8.95
C ALA A 150 -0.07 -4.21 -9.63
N TYR A 151 0.12 -5.07 -10.64
CA TYR A 151 1.35 -5.11 -11.42
C TYR A 151 1.66 -3.79 -12.11
N TYR A 152 0.65 -3.13 -12.71
CA TYR A 152 0.85 -1.85 -13.39
C TYR A 152 1.27 -0.71 -12.47
N THR A 153 0.95 -0.78 -11.18
CA THR A 153 1.37 0.24 -10.21
C THR A 153 2.84 0.15 -9.83
N ILE A 154 3.51 -0.98 -10.12
CA ILE A 154 4.90 -1.23 -9.67
C ILE A 154 5.86 -1.67 -10.78
N LYS A 155 5.38 -2.12 -11.94
CA LYS A 155 6.20 -2.77 -13.00
C LYS A 155 7.34 -1.91 -13.57
N GLY A 156 7.21 -0.60 -13.49
CA GLY A 156 8.20 0.35 -14.04
C GLY A 156 9.26 0.78 -13.04
N VAL A 157 9.18 0.31 -11.80
CA VAL A 157 10.08 0.71 -10.72
C VAL A 157 11.27 -0.26 -10.64
N GLN A 158 12.48 0.29 -10.57
CA GLN A 158 13.71 -0.50 -10.37
C GLN A 158 13.96 -0.83 -8.89
N ALA A 159 13.32 -0.11 -7.96
CA ALA A 159 13.36 -0.35 -6.53
C ALA A 159 12.65 -1.67 -6.13
N PHE A 160 12.79 -2.09 -4.87
CA PHE A 160 11.99 -3.15 -4.30
C PHE A 160 10.55 -2.63 -4.11
N ALA A 161 9.67 -2.98 -5.02
CA ALA A 161 8.35 -2.37 -5.13
C ALA A 161 7.23 -3.28 -4.63
N ILE A 162 6.30 -2.69 -3.88
CA ILE A 162 5.08 -3.32 -3.37
C ILE A 162 3.88 -2.46 -3.75
N CYS A 163 2.83 -3.09 -4.28
CA CYS A 163 1.47 -2.55 -4.23
C CYS A 163 0.81 -3.07 -2.95
N ALA A 164 0.61 -2.17 -2.00
CA ALA A 164 0.06 -2.48 -0.69
C ALA A 164 -1.46 -2.28 -0.68
N GLU A 165 -2.20 -3.34 -0.44
CA GLU A 165 -3.64 -3.36 -0.25
C GLU A 165 -3.96 -4.05 1.09
N PRO A 166 -3.72 -3.38 2.23
CA PRO A 166 -3.72 -4.01 3.54
C PRO A 166 -5.11 -4.44 4.02
N ALA A 167 -6.18 -3.92 3.41
CA ALA A 167 -7.55 -4.23 3.82
C ALA A 167 -8.52 -4.13 2.64
N PHE A 168 -9.62 -4.88 2.71
CA PHE A 168 -10.76 -4.78 1.79
C PHE A 168 -11.76 -3.75 2.32
N ILE A 169 -12.01 -2.68 1.56
CA ILE A 169 -12.93 -1.62 1.98
C ILE A 169 -14.37 -2.12 2.08
N ASP A 170 -14.74 -3.14 1.33
CA ASP A 170 -16.07 -3.75 1.32
C ASP A 170 -16.20 -4.95 2.28
N SER A 171 -15.16 -5.30 3.05
CA SER A 171 -15.22 -6.38 4.03
C SER A 171 -15.86 -5.90 5.34
N ARG A 172 -16.90 -6.61 5.80
CA ARG A 172 -17.49 -6.36 7.13
C ARG A 172 -16.52 -6.63 8.29
N TYR A 173 -15.54 -7.52 8.08
CA TYR A 173 -14.54 -7.87 9.09
C TYR A 173 -13.43 -6.83 9.19
N HIS A 174 -13.17 -6.08 8.10
CA HIS A 174 -12.19 -4.99 8.08
C HIS A 174 -12.80 -3.62 8.42
N LYS A 175 -14.14 -3.53 8.53
CA LYS A 175 -14.82 -2.28 8.90
C LYS A 175 -14.21 -1.58 10.12
N PRO A 176 -13.80 -2.28 11.20
CA PRO A 176 -13.17 -1.63 12.36
C PRO A 176 -11.85 -0.92 12.05
N LEU A 177 -11.20 -1.21 10.91
CA LEU A 177 -9.96 -0.56 10.49
C LEU A 177 -10.20 0.79 9.79
N PHE A 178 -11.41 1.04 9.25
CA PHE A 178 -11.72 2.24 8.47
C PHE A 178 -12.06 3.43 9.37
N ASN A 179 -11.06 3.87 10.11
CA ASN A 179 -11.04 5.09 10.91
C ASN A 179 -9.58 5.54 11.09
N PRO A 180 -9.32 6.77 11.54
CA PRO A 180 -7.94 7.28 11.68
C PRO A 180 -7.01 6.41 12.52
N ALA A 181 -7.51 5.82 13.60
CA ALA A 181 -6.70 4.99 14.49
C ALA A 181 -6.34 3.63 13.86
N GLY A 182 -7.29 2.99 13.17
CA GLY A 182 -7.05 1.74 12.44
C GLY A 182 -6.09 1.93 11.28
N MET A 183 -6.26 2.98 10.49
CA MET A 183 -5.35 3.31 9.39
C MET A 183 -3.95 3.67 9.90
N ARG A 184 -3.85 4.40 11.00
CA ARG A 184 -2.56 4.68 11.63
C ARG A 184 -1.86 3.39 12.05
N ARG A 185 -2.55 2.48 12.72
CA ARG A 185 -2.00 1.17 13.12
C ARG A 185 -1.49 0.37 11.92
N ILE A 186 -2.24 0.35 10.82
CA ILE A 186 -1.80 -0.27 9.55
C ILE A 186 -0.49 0.37 9.06
N GLY A 187 -0.42 1.69 8.99
CA GLY A 187 0.76 2.39 8.48
C GLY A 187 2.02 2.15 9.33
N GLU A 188 1.90 2.26 10.66
CA GLU A 188 2.99 1.97 11.59
C GLU A 188 3.47 0.51 11.45
N THR A 189 2.55 -0.43 11.23
CA THR A 189 2.87 -1.85 11.05
C THR A 189 3.56 -2.13 9.72
N ILE A 190 3.13 -1.48 8.63
CA ILE A 190 3.83 -1.56 7.33
C ILE A 190 5.27 -1.04 7.49
N ALA A 191 5.47 0.08 8.18
CA ALA A 191 6.81 0.63 8.45
C ALA A 191 7.70 -0.34 9.23
N ASN A 192 7.15 -1.00 10.25
CA ASN A 192 7.87 -2.02 11.00
C ASN A 192 8.22 -3.25 10.13
N GLY A 193 7.35 -3.62 9.19
CA GLY A 193 7.65 -4.67 8.19
C GLY A 193 8.79 -4.29 7.24
N ILE A 194 8.81 -3.03 6.79
CA ILE A 194 9.90 -2.47 5.99
C ILE A 194 11.20 -2.47 6.80
N HIS A 195 11.16 -2.04 8.05
CA HIS A 195 12.31 -2.07 8.95
C HIS A 195 12.84 -3.50 9.13
N ALA A 196 11.98 -4.47 9.43
CA ALA A 196 12.37 -5.87 9.57
C ALA A 196 12.96 -6.48 8.28
N PHE A 197 12.58 -5.98 7.12
CA PHE A 197 13.21 -6.34 5.85
C PHE A 197 14.62 -5.74 5.74
N ILE A 198 14.79 -4.47 6.07
CA ILE A 198 16.07 -3.76 5.96
C ILE A 198 17.10 -4.32 6.95
N GLU A 199 16.71 -4.59 8.19
CA GLU A 199 17.58 -5.17 9.22
C GLU A 199 17.98 -6.63 8.94
N GLY A 200 17.22 -7.34 8.11
CA GLY A 200 17.56 -8.68 7.65
C GLY A 200 18.38 -8.72 6.36
N TYR A 201 18.82 -7.53 5.88
CA TYR A 201 19.54 -7.34 4.65
C TYR A 201 21.05 -7.27 4.93
#